data_91ef67e7050d72719093bc7ce7898764
#
_entry.id   91ef67e7050d72719093bc7ce7898764
#
_cell.length_a   1.000
_cell.length_b   1.000
_cell.length_c   1.000
_cell.angle_alpha   90.00
_cell.angle_beta   90.00
_cell.angle_gamma   90.00
#
_symmetry.space_group_name_H-M   'P 1'
#
loop_
_entity.id
_entity.type
_entity.pdbx_description
1 polymer ?
#
loop_
_entity_poly.entity_id
_entity_poly.type
_entity_poly.pdbx_seq_one_letter_code
_entity_poly.pdbx_strand_id
1 'polypeptide(L)'
;ENDDIHTRVADNFSDIEAIKKSRLLITYTCDLRPSETEQHGLADFLNSGGRWFALHATNALLEFVDGKADTPDLAPGFMDMLGSRFVAHPPNTSFMVRDTDVEHELTRELSDFEVHNEEPYYCEPRGEQSVLLEAAYHQPSTGYVQSDYGTDRDSQPQMYLHPYGEGEVLYLSLGHCTGKHDMKPLADIVPVVRGSWDNPVYYELLRRGMRWGTS
;
A
#
# COMPACT_ATOMS: atom_id res chain seq x y z
N GLU A 1 23.72 -7.22 -6.72
CA GLU A 1 23.00 -7.34 -8.00
C GLU A 1 22.81 -8.83 -8.26
N ASN A 2 21.58 -9.25 -8.47
CA ASN A 2 21.27 -10.63 -8.81
C ASN A 2 21.01 -10.64 -10.33
N ASP A 3 21.99 -11.10 -11.09
CA ASP A 3 21.94 -11.10 -12.57
C ASP A 3 20.81 -11.99 -13.14
N ASP A 4 20.13 -12.75 -12.26
CA ASP A 4 19.06 -13.69 -12.62
C ASP A 4 17.64 -13.10 -12.47
N ILE A 5 17.47 -11.83 -12.04
CA ILE A 5 16.19 -11.20 -11.88
C ILE A 5 15.86 -10.34 -13.09
N HIS A 6 14.88 -10.78 -13.88
CA HIS A 6 14.32 -9.99 -14.97
C HIS A 6 13.15 -9.14 -14.45
N THR A 7 13.29 -7.82 -14.59
CA THR A 7 12.25 -6.86 -14.20
C THR A 7 11.61 -6.24 -15.43
N ARG A 8 10.29 -5.98 -15.32
CA ARG A 8 9.53 -5.19 -16.28
C ARG A 8 8.81 -4.08 -15.52
N VAL A 9 8.84 -2.87 -16.05
CA VAL A 9 8.13 -1.72 -15.50
C VAL A 9 6.99 -1.35 -16.43
N ALA A 10 5.82 -1.08 -15.87
CA ALA A 10 4.63 -0.60 -16.57
C ALA A 10 3.91 0.44 -15.72
N ASP A 11 3.06 1.25 -16.34
CA ASP A 11 2.23 2.29 -15.69
C ASP A 11 0.74 1.90 -15.59
N ASN A 12 0.40 0.65 -15.94
CA ASN A 12 -0.95 0.11 -15.92
C ASN A 12 -0.91 -1.43 -15.82
N PHE A 13 -2.09 -2.06 -15.75
CA PHE A 13 -2.26 -3.51 -15.68
C PHE A 13 -2.60 -4.18 -17.02
N SER A 14 -2.47 -3.47 -18.15
CA SER A 14 -2.95 -3.98 -19.45
C SER A 14 -2.25 -5.23 -19.96
N ASP A 15 -0.97 -5.45 -19.57
CA ASP A 15 -0.23 -6.65 -19.97
C ASP A 15 -0.40 -7.79 -18.93
N ILE A 16 -1.64 -8.26 -18.81
CA ILE A 16 -2.00 -9.36 -17.92
C ILE A 16 -1.18 -10.63 -18.18
N GLU A 17 -0.83 -10.91 -19.44
CA GLU A 17 -0.03 -12.09 -19.78
C GLU A 17 1.39 -12.01 -19.22
N ALA A 18 1.98 -10.82 -19.14
CA ALA A 18 3.26 -10.64 -18.47
C ALA A 18 3.13 -10.75 -16.95
N ILE A 19 2.06 -10.21 -16.38
CA ILE A 19 1.77 -10.32 -14.94
C ILE A 19 1.63 -11.80 -14.55
N LYS A 20 0.81 -12.57 -15.26
CA LYS A 20 0.59 -14.00 -15.01
C LYS A 20 1.87 -14.85 -15.10
N LYS A 21 2.87 -14.41 -15.87
CA LYS A 21 4.17 -15.09 -16.00
C LYS A 21 5.19 -14.66 -14.95
N SER A 22 4.92 -13.60 -14.21
CA SER A 22 5.82 -13.13 -13.16
C SER A 22 5.65 -13.96 -11.88
N ARG A 23 6.69 -14.04 -11.07
CA ARG A 23 6.62 -14.60 -9.71
C ARG A 23 6.06 -13.58 -8.73
N LEU A 24 6.42 -12.32 -8.93
CA LEU A 24 6.11 -11.22 -8.04
C LEU A 24 5.61 -10.04 -8.87
N LEU A 25 4.44 -9.52 -8.51
CA LEU A 25 3.95 -8.22 -8.91
C LEU A 25 4.29 -7.21 -7.80
N ILE A 26 4.90 -6.09 -8.14
CA ILE A 26 5.09 -4.97 -7.20
C ILE A 26 4.32 -3.78 -7.73
N THR A 27 3.53 -3.14 -6.89
CA THR A 27 2.78 -1.93 -7.26
C THR A 27 3.07 -0.79 -6.28
N TYR A 28 3.27 0.40 -6.85
CA TYR A 28 3.34 1.67 -6.14
C TYR A 28 2.56 2.68 -6.98
N THR A 29 1.26 2.72 -6.75
CA THR A 29 0.29 3.46 -7.58
C THR A 29 -0.64 4.29 -6.70
N CYS A 30 -1.29 5.29 -7.30
CA CYS A 30 -2.36 6.05 -6.69
C CYS A 30 -3.42 6.32 -7.76
N ASP A 31 -4.68 6.08 -7.44
CA ASP A 31 -5.85 6.23 -8.33
C ASP A 31 -5.71 5.51 -9.69
N LEU A 32 -4.96 4.41 -9.71
CA LEU A 32 -4.89 3.54 -10.88
C LEU A 32 -6.06 2.54 -10.84
N ARG A 33 -7.02 2.75 -11.72
CA ARG A 33 -8.30 2.02 -11.76
C ARG A 33 -8.22 0.86 -12.76
N PRO A 34 -8.08 -0.39 -12.32
CA PRO A 34 -8.07 -1.52 -13.23
C PRO A 34 -9.46 -1.75 -13.81
N SER A 35 -9.53 -2.00 -15.13
CA SER A 35 -10.74 -2.46 -15.81
C SER A 35 -11.18 -3.83 -15.28
N GLU A 36 -12.43 -4.24 -15.55
CA GLU A 36 -12.91 -5.59 -15.17
C GLU A 36 -12.01 -6.71 -15.71
N THR A 37 -11.54 -6.58 -16.95
CA THR A 37 -10.62 -7.55 -17.55
C THR A 37 -9.29 -7.62 -16.82
N GLU A 38 -8.74 -6.47 -16.43
CA GLU A 38 -7.51 -6.41 -15.64
C GLU A 38 -7.72 -6.98 -14.23
N GLN A 39 -8.84 -6.68 -13.56
CA GLN A 39 -9.19 -7.27 -12.27
C GLN A 39 -9.28 -8.80 -12.35
N HIS A 40 -9.95 -9.35 -13.37
CA HIS A 40 -9.99 -10.80 -13.59
C HIS A 40 -8.58 -11.39 -13.79
N GLY A 41 -7.74 -10.71 -14.58
CA GLY A 41 -6.36 -11.16 -14.81
C GLY A 41 -5.48 -11.14 -13.56
N LEU A 42 -5.64 -10.14 -12.70
CA LEU A 42 -4.97 -10.05 -11.41
C LEU A 42 -5.48 -11.15 -10.44
N ALA A 43 -6.80 -11.40 -10.42
CA ALA A 43 -7.37 -12.49 -9.65
C ALA A 43 -6.85 -13.87 -10.11
N ASP A 44 -6.77 -14.10 -11.43
CA ASP A 44 -6.18 -15.33 -11.98
C ASP A 44 -4.70 -15.50 -11.58
N PHE A 45 -3.92 -14.40 -11.59
CA PHE A 45 -2.53 -14.40 -11.14
C PHE A 45 -2.41 -14.87 -9.69
N LEU A 46 -3.21 -14.28 -8.79
CA LEU A 46 -3.23 -14.66 -7.37
C LEU A 46 -3.79 -16.08 -7.16
N ASN A 47 -4.89 -16.44 -7.83
CA ASN A 47 -5.46 -17.78 -7.74
C ASN A 47 -4.50 -18.89 -8.19
N SER A 48 -3.51 -18.53 -9.01
CA SER A 48 -2.46 -19.47 -9.48
C SER A 48 -1.21 -19.47 -8.59
N GLY A 49 -1.26 -18.87 -7.41
CA GLY A 49 -0.14 -18.83 -6.47
C GLY A 49 0.80 -17.63 -6.67
N GLY A 50 0.39 -16.63 -7.42
CA GLY A 50 1.16 -15.39 -7.61
C GLY A 50 1.33 -14.63 -6.31
N ARG A 51 2.44 -13.88 -6.18
CA ARG A 51 2.69 -13.01 -5.03
C ARG A 51 2.64 -11.55 -5.45
N TRP A 52 1.96 -10.74 -4.65
CA TRP A 52 1.79 -9.33 -4.91
C TRP A 52 2.28 -8.49 -3.73
N PHE A 53 3.31 -7.67 -3.96
CA PHE A 53 3.79 -6.69 -2.99
C PHE A 53 3.20 -5.33 -3.35
N ALA A 54 2.14 -4.95 -2.65
CA ALA A 54 1.43 -3.69 -2.85
C ALA A 54 1.95 -2.63 -1.86
N LEU A 55 2.25 -1.46 -2.38
CA LEU A 55 2.84 -0.36 -1.63
C LEU A 55 1.91 0.85 -1.58
N HIS A 56 1.86 1.48 -0.42
CA HIS A 56 1.27 2.78 -0.15
C HIS A 56 -0.14 2.94 -0.77
N ALA A 57 -0.32 3.86 -1.72
CA ALA A 57 -1.61 4.22 -2.30
C ALA A 57 -2.14 3.23 -3.35
N THR A 58 -1.61 2.01 -3.44
CA THR A 58 -2.13 1.01 -4.38
C THR A 58 -3.61 0.71 -4.16
N ASN A 59 -4.11 0.78 -2.93
CA ASN A 59 -5.52 0.58 -2.55
C ASN A 59 -6.34 1.89 -2.52
N ALA A 60 -5.82 3.00 -3.04
CA ALA A 60 -6.48 4.29 -3.04
C ALA A 60 -7.07 4.60 -4.42
N LEU A 61 -8.41 4.65 -4.50
CA LEU A 61 -9.14 5.19 -5.64
C LEU A 61 -9.92 6.41 -5.17
N LEU A 62 -9.75 7.54 -5.86
CA LEU A 62 -10.16 8.85 -5.37
C LEU A 62 -11.17 9.51 -6.31
N GLU A 63 -12.15 10.18 -5.74
CA GLU A 63 -13.00 11.17 -6.39
C GLU A 63 -12.97 12.47 -5.59
N PHE A 64 -13.51 13.54 -6.14
CA PHE A 64 -13.61 14.82 -5.44
C PHE A 64 -15.06 15.27 -5.40
N VAL A 65 -15.57 15.51 -4.19
CA VAL A 65 -16.93 15.97 -3.93
C VAL A 65 -16.85 17.26 -3.10
N ASP A 66 -17.37 18.35 -3.63
CA ASP A 66 -17.39 19.67 -2.96
C ASP A 66 -16.01 20.11 -2.41
N GLY A 67 -14.94 19.82 -3.15
CA GLY A 67 -13.57 20.19 -2.80
C GLY A 67 -12.90 19.29 -1.75
N LYS A 68 -13.55 18.19 -1.34
CA LYS A 68 -12.98 17.16 -0.48
C LYS A 68 -12.69 15.89 -1.28
N ALA A 69 -11.68 15.16 -0.89
CA ALA A 69 -11.43 13.83 -1.42
C ALA A 69 -12.52 12.86 -0.90
N ASP A 70 -13.04 12.05 -1.78
CA ASP A 70 -13.91 10.91 -1.49
C ASP A 70 -13.26 9.64 -2.01
N THR A 71 -13.56 8.52 -1.36
CA THR A 71 -12.97 7.22 -1.68
C THR A 71 -14.06 6.18 -1.83
N PRO A 72 -14.94 6.32 -2.85
CA PRO A 72 -15.98 5.34 -3.09
C PRO A 72 -15.38 3.98 -3.47
N ASP A 73 -16.13 2.92 -3.25
CA ASP A 73 -15.73 1.55 -3.59
C ASP A 73 -15.90 1.30 -5.10
N LEU A 74 -15.01 1.89 -5.90
CA LEU A 74 -15.09 1.86 -7.37
C LEU A 74 -14.67 0.53 -7.99
N ALA A 75 -13.88 -0.27 -7.28
CA ALA A 75 -13.37 -1.56 -7.75
C ALA A 75 -13.31 -2.57 -6.59
N PRO A 76 -14.47 -3.03 -6.08
CA PRO A 76 -14.52 -3.88 -4.89
C PRO A 76 -13.67 -5.15 -5.03
N GLY A 77 -13.71 -5.82 -6.18
CA GLY A 77 -12.88 -7.00 -6.42
C GLY A 77 -11.38 -6.73 -6.36
N PHE A 78 -10.94 -5.54 -6.79
CA PHE A 78 -9.54 -5.12 -6.67
C PHE A 78 -9.15 -4.86 -5.21
N MET A 79 -10.04 -4.24 -4.43
CA MET A 79 -9.83 -4.00 -3.00
C MET A 79 -9.85 -5.30 -2.19
N ASP A 80 -10.72 -6.24 -2.58
CA ASP A 80 -10.77 -7.58 -1.96
C ASP A 80 -9.47 -8.35 -2.21
N MET A 81 -8.85 -8.23 -3.40
CA MET A 81 -7.53 -8.81 -3.67
C MET A 81 -6.44 -8.18 -2.80
N LEU A 82 -6.47 -6.86 -2.58
CA LEU A 82 -5.48 -6.14 -1.78
C LEU A 82 -5.66 -6.33 -0.26
N GLY A 83 -6.81 -6.85 0.18
CA GLY A 83 -7.15 -7.04 1.57
C GLY A 83 -7.54 -5.75 2.31
N SER A 84 -7.55 -4.60 1.63
CA SER A 84 -8.03 -3.34 2.20
C SER A 84 -8.42 -2.33 1.13
N ARG A 85 -9.25 -1.36 1.53
CA ARG A 85 -9.59 -0.15 0.78
C ARG A 85 -9.14 1.08 1.58
N PHE A 86 -8.38 1.96 0.98
CA PHE A 86 -8.08 3.26 1.56
C PHE A 86 -9.36 4.10 1.70
N VAL A 87 -9.51 4.77 2.83
CA VAL A 87 -10.68 5.63 3.10
C VAL A 87 -10.28 7.08 3.27
N ALA A 88 -9.28 7.35 4.10
CA ALA A 88 -8.85 8.71 4.38
C ALA A 88 -7.46 8.72 5.03
N HIS A 89 -6.83 9.88 5.10
CA HIS A 89 -5.68 10.14 5.96
C HIS A 89 -5.74 11.57 6.55
N PRO A 90 -5.33 11.76 7.81
CA PRO A 90 -5.09 13.09 8.35
C PRO A 90 -3.85 13.73 7.68
N PRO A 91 -3.54 15.01 7.98
CA PRO A 91 -2.30 15.62 7.52
C PRO A 91 -1.07 14.79 7.88
N ASN A 92 -0.07 14.82 6.99
CA ASN A 92 1.19 14.12 7.22
C ASN A 92 1.76 14.42 8.60
N THR A 93 2.21 13.37 9.29
CA THR A 93 2.72 13.49 10.66
C THR A 93 3.81 12.47 10.93
N SER A 94 4.41 12.56 12.11
CA SER A 94 5.31 11.54 12.62
C SER A 94 4.55 10.59 13.53
N PHE A 95 4.84 9.30 13.42
CA PHE A 95 4.26 8.28 14.29
C PHE A 95 5.18 7.08 14.46
N MET A 96 4.98 6.36 15.56
CA MET A 96 5.70 5.14 15.87
C MET A 96 5.05 3.95 15.18
N VAL A 97 5.85 3.17 14.46
CA VAL A 97 5.46 1.88 13.88
C VAL A 97 5.98 0.78 14.80
N ARG A 98 5.11 -0.16 15.16
CA ARG A 98 5.38 -1.26 16.08
C ARG A 98 5.33 -2.59 15.34
N ASP A 99 6.25 -3.48 15.72
CA ASP A 99 6.24 -4.87 15.28
C ASP A 99 5.25 -5.69 16.11
N THR A 100 4.31 -6.36 15.45
CA THR A 100 3.29 -7.21 16.10
C THR A 100 3.66 -8.68 16.10
N ASP A 101 4.63 -9.11 15.27
CA ASP A 101 5.13 -10.47 15.18
C ASP A 101 6.66 -10.49 14.95
N VAL A 102 7.40 -10.34 16.05
CA VAL A 102 8.87 -10.25 16.06
C VAL A 102 9.58 -11.51 15.55
N GLU A 103 8.88 -12.64 15.43
CA GLU A 103 9.44 -13.89 14.92
C GLU A 103 9.20 -14.08 13.41
N HIS A 104 8.32 -13.28 12.80
CA HIS A 104 8.01 -13.40 11.39
C HIS A 104 9.21 -12.98 10.52
N GLU A 105 9.51 -13.72 9.45
CA GLU A 105 10.69 -13.48 8.59
C GLU A 105 10.74 -12.08 7.97
N LEU A 106 9.60 -11.44 7.75
CA LEU A 106 9.50 -10.09 7.19
C LEU A 106 9.83 -8.99 8.21
N THR A 107 9.67 -9.25 9.51
CA THR A 107 9.86 -8.25 10.58
C THR A 107 10.91 -8.66 11.61
N ARG A 108 11.29 -9.93 11.67
CA ARG A 108 12.27 -10.45 12.65
C ARG A 108 13.51 -9.55 12.77
N GLU A 109 13.93 -9.29 14.00
CA GLU A 109 15.05 -8.42 14.36
C GLU A 109 14.85 -6.93 14.02
N LEU A 110 13.66 -6.51 13.60
CA LEU A 110 13.31 -5.10 13.56
C LEU A 110 12.90 -4.65 14.96
N SER A 111 13.33 -3.46 15.34
CA SER A 111 12.79 -2.75 16.50
C SER A 111 11.67 -1.83 16.05
N ASP A 112 10.81 -1.41 16.97
CA ASP A 112 9.90 -0.29 16.74
C ASP A 112 10.66 0.90 16.17
N PHE A 113 10.08 1.61 15.21
CA PHE A 113 10.72 2.74 14.53
C PHE A 113 9.75 3.88 14.28
N GLU A 114 10.27 5.09 14.31
CA GLU A 114 9.49 6.28 13.98
C GLU A 114 9.61 6.64 12.50
N VAL A 115 8.48 6.97 11.89
CA VAL A 115 8.42 7.57 10.55
C VAL A 115 8.07 9.05 10.68
N HIS A 116 8.58 9.87 9.73
CA HIS A 116 8.39 11.32 9.75
C HIS A 116 7.77 11.80 8.44
N ASN A 117 6.86 12.79 8.54
CA ASN A 117 6.15 13.33 7.37
C ASN A 117 5.47 12.26 6.52
N GLU A 118 4.98 11.21 7.16
CA GLU A 118 4.29 10.10 6.50
C GLU A 118 2.77 10.34 6.51
N GLU A 119 2.05 9.74 5.56
CA GLU A 119 0.60 9.72 5.53
C GLU A 119 0.05 8.59 6.40
N PRO A 120 -0.63 8.89 7.52
CA PRO A 120 -1.21 7.88 8.38
C PRO A 120 -2.55 7.38 7.81
N TYR A 121 -2.55 6.28 7.09
CA TYR A 121 -3.71 5.74 6.38
C TYR A 121 -4.76 5.13 7.29
N TYR A 122 -6.02 5.52 7.10
CA TYR A 122 -7.19 4.81 7.57
C TYR A 122 -7.75 3.95 6.45
N CYS A 123 -7.68 2.64 6.62
CA CYS A 123 -8.17 1.68 5.65
C CYS A 123 -9.36 0.87 6.18
N GLU A 124 -10.29 0.56 5.30
CA GLU A 124 -11.34 -0.43 5.54
C GLU A 124 -10.74 -1.82 5.25
N PRO A 125 -10.72 -2.74 6.23
CA PRO A 125 -10.23 -4.08 5.99
C PRO A 125 -11.16 -4.87 5.07
N ARG A 126 -10.57 -5.71 4.22
CA ARG A 126 -11.25 -6.60 3.27
C ARG A 126 -10.70 -8.02 3.44
N GLY A 127 -11.42 -8.84 4.20
CA GLY A 127 -10.99 -10.21 4.48
C GLY A 127 -9.97 -10.35 5.61
N GLU A 128 -9.28 -11.48 5.63
CA GLU A 128 -8.30 -11.84 6.66
C GLU A 128 -6.98 -11.08 6.44
N GLN A 129 -6.40 -10.58 7.51
CA GLN A 129 -5.12 -9.91 7.52
C GLN A 129 -4.25 -10.45 8.66
N SER A 130 -3.07 -10.97 8.31
CA SER A 130 -2.02 -11.24 9.30
C SER A 130 -1.17 -9.97 9.44
N VAL A 131 -1.52 -9.13 10.43
CA VAL A 131 -0.85 -7.84 10.65
C VAL A 131 0.54 -8.06 11.22
N LEU A 132 1.56 -7.50 10.57
CA LEU A 132 2.97 -7.59 10.95
C LEU A 132 3.49 -6.29 11.57
N LEU A 133 3.02 -5.15 11.06
CA LEU A 133 3.34 -3.83 11.60
C LEU A 133 2.06 -3.03 11.80
N GLU A 134 2.01 -2.27 12.88
CA GLU A 134 0.89 -1.40 13.20
C GLU A 134 1.34 -0.03 13.72
N ALA A 135 0.45 0.95 13.69
CA ALA A 135 0.66 2.26 14.30
C ALA A 135 -0.64 2.81 14.90
N ALA A 136 -0.53 3.61 15.95
CA ALA A 136 -1.66 4.29 16.58
C ALA A 136 -1.65 5.78 16.23
N TYR A 137 -2.76 6.26 15.69
CA TYR A 137 -3.04 7.68 15.46
C TYR A 137 -4.55 7.90 15.40
N HIS A 138 -5.03 9.09 15.80
CA HIS A 138 -6.44 9.37 16.03
C HIS A 138 -6.89 10.73 15.44
N GLN A 139 -6.06 11.37 14.61
CA GLN A 139 -6.37 12.68 14.05
C GLN A 139 -7.46 12.57 12.97
N PRO A 140 -8.41 13.51 12.90
CA PRO A 140 -9.41 13.53 11.84
C PRO A 140 -8.80 13.91 10.47
N SER A 141 -9.35 13.31 9.42
CA SER A 141 -8.96 13.52 8.02
C SER A 141 -9.79 14.64 7.39
N THR A 142 -9.54 15.88 7.77
CA THR A 142 -10.41 17.03 7.43
C THR A 142 -10.54 17.32 5.94
N GLY A 143 -9.61 16.86 5.11
CA GLY A 143 -9.65 16.95 3.65
C GLY A 143 -10.55 15.92 2.96
N TYR A 144 -11.15 14.99 3.71
CA TYR A 144 -11.94 13.88 3.19
C TYR A 144 -13.42 14.01 3.55
N VAL A 145 -14.29 13.39 2.73
CA VAL A 145 -15.73 13.30 3.01
C VAL A 145 -15.95 12.49 4.31
N GLN A 146 -15.22 11.39 4.48
CA GLN A 146 -15.27 10.54 5.67
C GLN A 146 -14.20 10.95 6.70
N SER A 147 -14.28 12.18 7.20
CA SER A 147 -13.24 12.81 8.02
C SER A 147 -12.90 12.10 9.33
N ASP A 148 -13.85 11.41 9.93
CA ASP A 148 -13.69 10.77 11.24
C ASP A 148 -13.51 9.26 11.15
N TYR A 149 -13.42 8.71 9.92
CA TYR A 149 -13.24 7.28 9.73
C TYR A 149 -11.93 6.80 10.39
N GLY A 150 -12.03 5.76 11.21
CA GLY A 150 -10.90 5.08 11.83
C GLY A 150 -10.25 5.79 13.02
N THR A 151 -10.71 7.01 13.38
CA THR A 151 -10.15 7.79 14.50
C THR A 151 -10.39 7.15 15.87
N ASP A 152 -11.34 6.24 15.98
CA ASP A 152 -11.72 5.50 17.20
C ASP A 152 -11.01 4.14 17.34
N ARG A 153 -10.19 3.75 16.39
CA ARG A 153 -9.45 2.47 16.43
C ARG A 153 -8.17 2.60 17.23
N ASP A 154 -7.85 1.58 18.01
CA ASP A 154 -6.64 1.54 18.85
C ASP A 154 -5.36 1.53 18.01
N SER A 155 -5.38 0.87 16.85
CA SER A 155 -4.26 0.83 15.90
C SER A 155 -4.73 0.67 14.46
N GLN A 156 -3.81 0.92 13.54
CA GLN A 156 -3.99 0.78 12.09
C GLN A 156 -2.88 -0.11 11.53
N PRO A 157 -3.20 -1.13 10.72
CA PRO A 157 -2.20 -1.94 10.04
C PRO A 157 -1.30 -1.08 9.14
N GLN A 158 0.03 -1.25 9.28
CA GLN A 158 1.02 -0.62 8.42
C GLN A 158 1.64 -1.62 7.44
N MET A 159 1.70 -2.89 7.83
CA MET A 159 2.13 -3.99 6.99
C MET A 159 1.34 -5.25 7.35
N TYR A 160 0.84 -5.95 6.36
CA TYR A 160 0.12 -7.20 6.59
C TYR A 160 0.27 -8.16 5.40
N LEU A 161 0.04 -9.45 5.66
CA LEU A 161 -0.19 -10.49 4.66
C LEU A 161 -1.68 -10.75 4.54
N HIS A 162 -2.15 -10.91 3.31
CA HIS A 162 -3.54 -11.22 2.98
C HIS A 162 -3.58 -12.40 1.98
N PRO A 163 -4.18 -13.53 2.36
CA PRO A 163 -4.34 -14.66 1.46
C PRO A 163 -5.42 -14.38 0.41
N TYR A 164 -5.16 -14.74 -0.84
CA TYR A 164 -6.14 -14.68 -1.91
C TYR A 164 -5.95 -15.84 -2.88
N GLY A 165 -6.91 -16.77 -2.95
CA GLY A 165 -6.78 -18.02 -3.69
C GLY A 165 -5.60 -18.84 -3.19
N GLU A 166 -4.73 -19.29 -4.10
CA GLU A 166 -3.47 -19.98 -3.76
C GLU A 166 -2.29 -19.00 -3.59
N GLY A 167 -2.52 -17.71 -3.84
CA GLY A 167 -1.53 -16.64 -3.74
C GLY A 167 -1.66 -15.84 -2.47
N GLU A 168 -0.84 -14.82 -2.39
CA GLU A 168 -0.78 -13.96 -1.20
C GLU A 168 -0.37 -12.54 -1.57
N VAL A 169 -0.94 -11.58 -0.87
CA VAL A 169 -0.60 -10.16 -1.00
C VAL A 169 0.12 -9.70 0.26
N LEU A 170 1.31 -9.13 0.09
CA LEU A 170 2.00 -8.35 1.10
C LEU A 170 1.65 -6.88 0.86
N TYR A 171 0.99 -6.25 1.81
CA TYR A 171 0.67 -4.82 1.74
C TYR A 171 1.51 -4.04 2.73
N LEU A 172 2.11 -2.92 2.28
CA LEU A 172 2.86 -1.98 3.10
C LEU A 172 2.32 -0.56 2.86
N SER A 173 1.61 0.01 3.84
CA SER A 173 0.96 1.33 3.73
C SER A 173 1.95 2.48 3.73
N LEU A 174 3.13 2.29 4.30
CA LEU A 174 4.20 3.29 4.31
C LEU A 174 4.71 3.59 2.90
N GLY A 175 5.30 4.76 2.71
CA GLY A 175 5.97 5.10 1.46
C GLY A 175 5.48 6.38 0.81
N HIS A 176 4.83 7.27 1.57
CA HIS A 176 4.43 8.56 1.05
C HIS A 176 5.62 9.33 0.45
N CYS A 177 5.41 9.87 -0.74
CA CYS A 177 6.37 10.75 -1.40
C CYS A 177 5.62 11.74 -2.29
N THR A 178 5.86 13.03 -2.11
CA THR A 178 5.43 14.05 -3.07
C THR A 178 6.64 14.74 -3.67
N GLY A 179 6.63 14.91 -4.98
CA GLY A 179 7.67 15.58 -5.73
C GLY A 179 7.09 16.43 -6.84
N LYS A 180 7.93 17.23 -7.49
CA LYS A 180 7.50 18.15 -8.57
C LYS A 180 6.87 17.46 -9.80
N HIS A 181 6.88 16.15 -9.84
CA HIS A 181 6.31 15.37 -10.95
C HIS A 181 4.95 14.74 -10.62
N ASP A 182 4.54 14.73 -9.34
CA ASP A 182 3.40 13.94 -8.89
C ASP A 182 2.08 14.70 -8.94
N MET A 183 1.99 15.89 -8.38
CA MET A 183 0.74 16.62 -8.22
C MET A 183 0.76 17.98 -8.90
N LYS A 184 0.92 18.02 -10.21
CA LYS A 184 0.87 19.30 -10.95
C LYS A 184 -0.55 19.89 -10.95
N PRO A 185 -0.72 21.20 -10.72
CA PRO A 185 0.32 22.24 -10.50
C PRO A 185 0.83 22.37 -9.06
N LEU A 186 0.30 21.60 -8.09
CA LEU A 186 0.60 21.74 -6.66
C LEU A 186 2.06 21.45 -6.33
N ALA A 187 2.69 20.53 -7.06
CA ALA A 187 4.08 20.13 -6.83
C ALA A 187 5.12 21.26 -7.00
N ASP A 188 4.76 22.36 -7.71
CA ASP A 188 5.64 23.51 -7.86
C ASP A 188 5.63 24.43 -6.64
N ILE A 189 4.65 24.29 -5.74
CA ILE A 189 4.43 25.14 -4.56
C ILE A 189 4.53 24.38 -3.23
N VAL A 190 4.58 23.05 -3.27
CA VAL A 190 4.69 22.20 -2.08
C VAL A 190 6.13 21.69 -1.97
N PRO A 191 6.75 21.71 -0.77
CA PRO A 191 8.06 21.08 -0.57
C PRO A 191 8.04 19.59 -0.95
N VAL A 192 9.13 19.09 -1.48
CA VAL A 192 9.30 17.64 -1.67
C VAL A 192 9.27 16.97 -0.29
N VAL A 193 8.36 16.01 -0.14
CA VAL A 193 8.24 15.17 1.05
C VAL A 193 8.62 13.76 0.65
N ARG A 194 9.46 13.11 1.44
CA ARG A 194 9.94 11.76 1.17
C ARG A 194 9.42 10.73 2.17
N GLY A 195 8.76 11.16 3.24
CA GLY A 195 8.17 10.27 4.23
C GLY A 195 9.10 9.12 4.64
N SER A 196 8.61 7.91 4.55
CA SER A 196 9.39 6.70 4.86
C SER A 196 10.62 6.48 3.95
N TRP A 197 10.70 7.12 2.79
CA TRP A 197 11.88 7.01 1.90
C TRP A 197 13.16 7.62 2.48
N ASP A 198 13.07 8.38 3.57
CA ASP A 198 14.22 8.85 4.34
C ASP A 198 14.58 7.94 5.52
N ASN A 199 13.82 6.85 5.74
CA ASN A 199 14.02 5.88 6.82
C ASN A 199 14.72 4.61 6.33
N PRO A 200 15.90 4.22 6.89
CA PRO A 200 16.62 3.01 6.48
C PRO A 200 15.82 1.71 6.72
N VAL A 201 14.93 1.68 7.73
CA VAL A 201 14.09 0.50 8.01
C VAL A 201 13.11 0.27 6.84
N TYR A 202 12.60 1.33 6.21
CA TYR A 202 11.73 1.20 5.05
C TYR A 202 12.42 0.46 3.89
N TYR A 203 13.68 0.76 3.60
CA TYR A 203 14.45 0.03 2.57
C TYR A 203 14.68 -1.44 2.93
N GLU A 204 14.83 -1.73 4.22
CA GLU A 204 14.92 -3.11 4.68
C GLU A 204 13.59 -3.86 4.47
N LEU A 205 12.45 -3.22 4.77
CA LEU A 205 11.12 -3.78 4.50
C LEU A 205 10.92 -4.02 3.00
N LEU A 206 11.30 -3.08 2.13
CA LEU A 206 11.25 -3.27 0.68
C LEU A 206 12.12 -4.47 0.24
N ARG A 207 13.34 -4.56 0.75
CA ARG A 207 14.24 -5.67 0.44
C ARG A 207 13.67 -7.03 0.87
N ARG A 208 13.08 -7.10 2.06
CA ARG A 208 12.45 -8.32 2.59
C ARG A 208 11.20 -8.68 1.80
N GLY A 209 10.34 -7.71 1.45
CA GLY A 209 9.17 -7.93 0.62
C GLY A 209 9.51 -8.46 -0.77
N MET A 210 10.57 -7.94 -1.40
CA MET A 210 11.06 -8.48 -2.68
C MET A 210 11.58 -9.91 -2.55
N ARG A 211 12.29 -10.25 -1.47
CA ARG A 211 12.77 -11.62 -1.22
C ARG A 211 11.60 -12.58 -0.97
N TRP A 212 10.66 -12.17 -0.12
CA TRP A 212 9.46 -12.95 0.13
C TRP A 212 8.72 -13.30 -1.16
N GLY A 213 8.55 -12.35 -2.08
CA GLY A 213 7.85 -12.56 -3.33
C GLY A 213 8.61 -13.39 -4.37
N THR A 214 9.92 -13.59 -4.19
CA THR A 214 10.79 -14.33 -5.13
C THR A 214 11.31 -15.65 -4.60
N SER A 215 11.01 -15.98 -3.33
CA SER A 215 11.39 -17.23 -2.67
C SER A 215 10.61 -18.45 -3.17
#